data_10f2b36152eb6c415c7ee555ca34c655
#
_entry.id   10f2b36152eb6c415c7ee555ca34c655
#
_cell.length_a   1.000
_cell.length_b   1.000
_cell.length_c   1.000
_cell.angle_alpha   90.00
_cell.angle_beta   90.00
_cell.angle_gamma   90.00
#
_symmetry.space_group_name_H-M   'P 1'
#
loop_
_entity.id
_entity.type
_entity.pdbx_description
1 polymer ?
#
loop_
_entity_poly.entity_id
_entity_poly.type
_entity_poly.pdbx_seq_one_letter_code
_entity_poly.pdbx_strand_id
1 'polypeptide(L)'
;MQTASVHTSPDPSALSSRGVLTIAVDRVQNLIKVVGRGFWSVEHVAAHIREFEAVLIEARRSGQPSRTLVDLRDAPVQAPEVAGMLHTAMCRMYRPPERAAIIVASSLVKMQMKRGFNPATHGVFTSETAAELWLNAYHRAC
;
A
#
# COMPACT_ATOMS: atom_id res chain seq x y z
N MET A 1 -4.70 13.64 -14.88
CA MET A 1 -4.60 13.62 -15.33
C MET A 1 -4.41 13.61 -15.97
N GLN A 2 -4.13 13.28 -15.80
CA GLN A 2 -3.79 13.19 -16.45
C GLN A 2 -3.48 13.10 -17.10
N THR A 3 -3.57 12.89 -17.16
CA THR A 3 -3.13 12.75 -17.82
C THR A 3 -2.81 12.55 -18.56
N ALA A 4 -2.97 12.51 -18.66
CA ALA A 4 -2.53 12.25 -19.30
C ALA A 4 -2.10 12.02 -20.03
N SER A 5 -2.15 12.00 -20.07
CA SER A 5 -1.70 11.74 -20.62
C SER A 5 -1.24 11.43 -21.33
N VAL A 6 -1.34 11.31 -21.40
CA VAL A 6 -0.92 10.85 -21.90
C VAL A 6 -0.51 10.55 -22.86
N HIS A 7 -0.48 10.43 -23.23
CA HIS A 7 -0.14 10.07 -23.98
C HIS A 7 0.55 9.78 -24.86
N THR A 8 0.69 9.55 -25.05
CA THR A 8 1.50 9.45 -25.90
C THR A 8 2.43 8.51 -25.67
N SER A 9 2.53 7.54 -25.83
CA SER A 9 3.29 6.69 -25.55
C SER A 9 3.86 5.90 -26.31
N PRO A 10 4.35 5.71 -26.38
CA PRO A 10 5.10 5.31 -27.26
C PRO A 10 5.85 4.08 -27.14
N ASP A 11 6.73 3.87 -26.36
CA ASP A 11 7.51 2.67 -26.24
C ASP A 11 6.80 1.68 -25.30
N PRO A 12 6.37 0.50 -25.80
CA PRO A 12 5.72 -0.48 -24.94
C PRO A 12 6.59 -0.95 -23.78
N SER A 13 7.91 -1.02 -23.98
CA SER A 13 8.82 -1.39 -22.91
C SER A 13 8.81 -0.37 -21.79
N ALA A 14 8.79 0.90 -22.15
CA ALA A 14 8.75 1.97 -21.17
C ALA A 14 7.44 1.93 -20.41
N LEU A 15 6.33 1.64 -21.10
CA LEU A 15 5.04 1.53 -20.44
C LEU A 15 4.98 0.36 -19.48
N SER A 16 5.55 -0.79 -19.86
CA SER A 16 5.49 -1.97 -19.01
C SER A 16 6.37 -1.83 -17.76
N SER A 17 7.40 -0.97 -17.82
CA SER A 17 8.26 -0.72 -16.65
C SER A 17 7.75 0.42 -15.78
N ARG A 18 6.73 1.13 -16.25
CA ARG A 18 6.19 2.26 -15.53
C ARG A 18 5.48 1.81 -14.27
N GLY A 19 5.73 2.52 -13.20
CA GLY A 19 5.12 2.19 -11.92
C GLY A 19 3.66 2.60 -11.85
N VAL A 20 2.90 1.80 -11.12
CA VAL A 20 1.49 2.06 -10.84
C VAL A 20 1.34 2.07 -9.32
N LEU A 21 0.68 3.09 -8.82
CA LEU A 21 0.28 3.16 -7.40
C LEU A 21 -1.13 3.72 -7.40
N THR A 22 -2.11 2.89 -7.08
CA THR A 22 -3.51 3.29 -7.08
C THR A 22 -4.12 3.11 -5.71
N ILE A 23 -5.08 3.97 -5.37
CA ILE A 23 -5.80 3.92 -4.11
C ILE A 23 -7.28 3.85 -4.44
N ALA A 24 -7.99 2.89 -3.85
CA ALA A 24 -9.43 2.76 -3.96
C ALA A 24 -9.99 2.61 -2.55
N VAL A 25 -11.19 3.13 -2.34
CA VAL A 25 -11.85 3.06 -1.04
C VAL A 25 -13.16 2.31 -1.18
N ASP A 26 -13.32 1.24 -0.40
CA ASP A 26 -14.59 0.55 -0.28
C ASP A 26 -15.29 1.14 0.94
N ARG A 27 -16.27 2.01 0.70
CA ARG A 27 -16.91 2.75 1.77
C ARG A 27 -17.84 1.87 2.59
N VAL A 28 -18.36 0.79 2.00
CA VAL A 28 -19.22 -0.13 2.71
C VAL A 28 -18.43 -0.85 3.80
N GLN A 29 -17.23 -1.31 3.46
CA GLN A 29 -16.38 -2.02 4.41
C GLN A 29 -15.41 -1.10 5.16
N ASN A 30 -15.35 0.17 4.79
CA ASN A 30 -14.36 1.11 5.32
C ASN A 30 -12.95 0.57 5.14
N LEU A 31 -12.68 0.12 3.93
CA LEU A 31 -11.41 -0.54 3.59
C LEU A 31 -10.71 0.24 2.49
N ILE A 32 -9.45 0.58 2.72
CA ILE A 32 -8.62 1.25 1.73
C ILE A 32 -7.82 0.16 0.99
N LYS A 33 -7.86 0.19 -0.34
CA LYS A 33 -7.12 -0.78 -1.16
C LYS A 33 -6.07 -0.05 -1.96
N VAL A 34 -4.83 -0.50 -1.83
CA VAL A 34 -3.70 0.07 -2.58
C VAL A 34 -3.13 -1.02 -3.46
N VAL A 35 -2.88 -0.72 -4.72
CA VAL A 35 -2.20 -1.63 -5.64
C VAL A 35 -0.96 -0.93 -6.15
N GLY A 36 0.19 -1.60 -6.00
CA GLY A 36 1.46 -1.11 -6.51
C GLY A 36 2.05 -2.11 -7.48
N ARG A 37 2.51 -1.63 -8.63
CA ARG A 37 3.15 -2.45 -9.66
C ARG A 37 4.29 -1.68 -10.29
N GLY A 38 5.30 -2.40 -10.75
CA GLY A 38 6.42 -1.80 -11.45
C GLY A 38 7.30 -0.95 -10.54
N PHE A 39 8.09 -0.10 -11.15
CA PHE A 39 9.04 0.77 -10.44
C PHE A 39 8.48 2.17 -10.29
N TRP A 40 8.75 2.80 -9.15
CA TRP A 40 8.24 4.14 -8.86
C TRP A 40 9.40 5.10 -8.69
N SER A 41 9.19 6.35 -9.15
CA SER A 41 10.14 7.43 -8.91
C SER A 41 9.89 8.04 -7.54
N VAL A 42 10.85 8.82 -7.06
CA VAL A 42 10.70 9.57 -5.82
C VAL A 42 9.48 10.49 -5.90
N GLU A 43 9.31 11.17 -7.03
CA GLU A 43 8.17 12.08 -7.22
C GLU A 43 6.84 11.34 -7.21
N HIS A 44 6.80 10.16 -7.84
CA HIS A 44 5.58 9.35 -7.88
C HIS A 44 5.19 8.91 -6.47
N VAL A 45 6.18 8.45 -5.70
CA VAL A 45 5.93 8.00 -4.33
C VAL A 45 5.53 9.17 -3.43
N ALA A 46 6.17 10.32 -3.59
CA ALA A 46 5.81 11.49 -2.78
C ALA A 46 4.36 11.90 -3.02
N ALA A 47 3.92 11.90 -4.28
CA ALA A 47 2.53 12.21 -4.61
C ALA A 47 1.58 11.18 -4.03
N HIS A 48 1.95 9.89 -4.11
CA HIS A 48 1.13 8.81 -3.56
C HIS A 48 0.98 8.94 -2.05
N ILE A 49 2.05 9.25 -1.35
CA ILE A 49 2.01 9.41 0.10
C ILE A 49 1.05 10.53 0.50
N ARG A 50 1.09 11.66 -0.23
CA ARG A 50 0.17 12.77 0.06
C ARG A 50 -1.27 12.36 -0.18
N GLU A 51 -1.53 11.66 -1.28
CA GLU A 51 -2.88 11.21 -1.60
C GLU A 51 -3.37 10.21 -0.56
N PHE A 52 -2.52 9.26 -0.20
CA PHE A 52 -2.90 8.25 0.79
C PHE A 52 -3.19 8.88 2.14
N GLU A 53 -2.39 9.84 2.55
CA GLU A 53 -2.59 10.53 3.82
C GLU A 53 -3.96 11.21 3.87
N ALA A 54 -4.37 11.84 2.78
CA ALA A 54 -5.68 12.49 2.69
C ALA A 54 -6.80 11.44 2.80
N VAL A 55 -6.64 10.31 2.13
CA VAL A 55 -7.61 9.22 2.18
C VAL A 55 -7.72 8.65 3.59
N LEU A 56 -6.59 8.49 4.27
CA LEU A 56 -6.55 7.95 5.63
C LEU A 56 -7.24 8.89 6.61
N ILE A 57 -7.01 10.20 6.48
CA ILE A 57 -7.67 11.18 7.32
C ILE A 57 -9.18 11.10 7.14
N GLU A 58 -9.63 10.99 5.89
CA GLU A 58 -11.06 10.86 5.62
C GLU A 58 -11.64 9.57 6.20
N ALA A 59 -10.91 8.46 6.07
CA ALA A 59 -11.36 7.18 6.60
C ALA A 59 -11.52 7.23 8.13
N ARG A 60 -10.66 7.98 8.81
CA ARG A 60 -10.71 8.10 10.26
C ARG A 60 -11.95 8.83 10.75
N ARG A 61 -12.59 9.61 9.89
CA ARG A 61 -13.80 10.35 10.27
C ARG A 61 -14.98 9.44 10.55
N SER A 62 -14.93 8.19 10.07
CA SER A 62 -15.98 7.23 10.34
C SER A 62 -16.06 6.83 11.82
N GLY A 63 -15.00 7.10 12.58
CA GLY A 63 -14.91 6.66 13.96
C GLY A 63 -14.45 5.23 14.13
N GLN A 64 -14.28 4.50 13.01
CA GLN A 64 -13.77 3.12 13.00
C GLN A 64 -12.30 3.12 12.72
N PRO A 65 -11.53 2.16 13.27
CA PRO A 65 -10.13 2.03 12.90
C PRO A 65 -10.00 1.75 11.40
N SER A 66 -9.08 2.43 10.74
CA SER A 66 -8.86 2.22 9.31
C SER A 66 -8.23 0.85 9.08
N ARG A 67 -8.59 0.25 7.95
CA ARG A 67 -7.99 -1.00 7.48
C ARG A 67 -7.52 -0.77 6.06
N THR A 68 -6.30 -1.19 5.78
CA THR A 68 -5.71 -1.01 4.45
C THR A 68 -5.18 -2.35 3.94
N LEU A 69 -5.50 -2.67 2.70
CA LEU A 69 -4.97 -3.85 2.01
C LEU A 69 -4.07 -3.35 0.91
N VAL A 70 -2.79 -3.71 0.96
CA VAL A 70 -1.78 -3.25 0.01
C VAL A 70 -1.30 -4.44 -0.81
N ASP A 71 -1.54 -4.42 -2.11
CA ASP A 71 -1.14 -5.51 -3.00
C ASP A 71 0.12 -5.10 -3.76
N LEU A 72 1.24 -5.70 -3.39
CA LEU A 72 2.54 -5.44 -3.99
C LEU A 72 3.10 -6.69 -4.70
N ARG A 73 2.23 -7.65 -5.05
CA ARG A 73 2.71 -8.89 -5.67
C ARG A 73 3.40 -8.67 -7.01
N ASP A 74 3.02 -7.61 -7.72
CA ASP A 74 3.60 -7.31 -9.03
C ASP A 74 4.58 -6.14 -8.99
N ALA A 75 5.05 -5.78 -7.79
CA ALA A 75 6.05 -4.73 -7.63
C ALA A 75 7.41 -5.38 -7.34
N PRO A 76 8.43 -5.11 -8.16
CA PRO A 76 9.77 -5.59 -7.86
C PRO A 76 10.39 -4.78 -6.72
N VAL A 77 11.57 -5.19 -6.29
CA VAL A 77 12.31 -4.46 -5.26
C VAL A 77 12.61 -3.05 -5.80
N GLN A 78 12.25 -2.06 -5.04
CA GLN A 78 12.44 -0.67 -5.42
C GLN A 78 13.83 -0.19 -5.03
N ALA A 79 14.27 0.92 -5.63
CA ALA A 79 15.51 1.57 -5.24
C ALA A 79 15.47 1.89 -3.74
N PRO A 80 16.63 1.84 -3.05
CA PRO A 80 16.63 2.05 -1.60
C PRO A 80 16.01 3.37 -1.16
N GLU A 81 16.18 4.43 -1.92
CA GLU A 81 15.60 5.72 -1.59
C GLU A 81 14.07 5.66 -1.60
N VAL A 82 13.50 5.04 -2.63
CA VAL A 82 12.06 4.90 -2.77
C VAL A 82 11.50 3.99 -1.67
N ALA A 83 12.15 2.85 -1.46
CA ALA A 83 11.73 1.90 -0.42
C ALA A 83 11.77 2.56 0.95
N GLY A 84 12.80 3.37 1.22
CA GLY A 84 12.93 4.07 2.49
C GLY A 84 11.84 5.11 2.71
N MET A 85 11.47 5.83 1.66
CA MET A 85 10.37 6.80 1.74
C MET A 85 9.06 6.12 2.12
N LEU A 86 8.75 5.01 1.46
CA LEU A 86 7.52 4.28 1.74
C LEU A 86 7.51 3.71 3.15
N HIS A 87 8.61 3.10 3.55
CA HIS A 87 8.71 2.52 4.87
C HIS A 87 8.53 3.57 5.97
N THR A 88 9.20 4.70 5.82
CA THR A 88 9.09 5.80 6.79
C THR A 88 7.66 6.31 6.87
N ALA A 89 7.01 6.50 5.72
CA ALA A 89 5.64 6.99 5.69
C ALA A 89 4.69 6.00 6.35
N MET A 90 4.82 4.73 6.04
CA MET A 90 3.97 3.70 6.63
C MET A 90 4.12 3.63 8.15
N CYS A 91 5.36 3.68 8.64
CA CYS A 91 5.59 3.64 10.07
C CYS A 91 5.04 4.86 10.79
N ARG A 92 5.07 6.01 10.12
CA ARG A 92 4.61 7.27 10.72
C ARG A 92 3.09 7.40 10.74
N MET A 93 2.43 6.91 9.71
CA MET A 93 1.01 7.22 9.50
C MET A 93 0.05 6.39 10.32
N TYR A 94 0.43 5.17 10.67
CA TYR A 94 -0.50 4.25 11.32
C TYR A 94 -0.37 4.25 12.83
N ARG A 95 -1.51 4.13 13.48
CA ARG A 95 -1.57 4.06 14.95
C ARG A 95 -2.51 2.93 15.35
N PRO A 96 -2.13 2.09 16.32
CA PRO A 96 -3.09 1.09 16.80
C PRO A 96 -4.38 1.77 17.23
N PRO A 97 -5.56 1.21 16.92
CA PRO A 97 -5.78 -0.13 16.40
C PRO A 97 -5.87 -0.23 14.86
N GLU A 98 -5.39 0.76 14.13
CA GLU A 98 -5.38 0.69 12.66
C GLU A 98 -4.45 -0.42 12.18
N ARG A 99 -4.81 -1.03 11.05
CA ARG A 99 -4.02 -2.12 10.48
C ARG A 99 -3.86 -1.99 8.97
N ALA A 100 -2.67 -2.33 8.50
CA ALA A 100 -2.39 -2.46 7.08
C ALA A 100 -1.85 -3.85 6.82
N ALA A 101 -2.45 -4.57 5.90
CA ALA A 101 -1.98 -5.88 5.46
C ALA A 101 -1.32 -5.72 4.09
N ILE A 102 -0.08 -6.18 3.97
CA ILE A 102 0.70 -6.05 2.75
C ILE A 102 0.86 -7.42 2.14
N ILE A 103 0.52 -7.58 0.86
CA ILE A 103 0.64 -8.84 0.15
C ILE A 103 1.84 -8.75 -0.78
N VAL A 104 2.75 -9.71 -0.67
CA VAL A 104 3.97 -9.76 -1.46
C VAL A 104 4.07 -11.09 -2.20
N ALA A 105 4.96 -11.15 -3.20
CA ALA A 105 5.02 -12.30 -4.10
C ALA A 105 5.73 -13.52 -3.52
N SER A 106 6.63 -13.34 -2.56
CA SER A 106 7.45 -14.46 -2.09
C SER A 106 7.68 -14.42 -0.59
N SER A 107 7.97 -15.60 -0.05
CA SER A 107 8.27 -15.74 1.36
C SER A 107 9.52 -14.98 1.77
N LEU A 108 10.50 -14.89 0.87
CA LEU A 108 11.73 -14.16 1.18
C LEU A 108 11.44 -12.66 1.35
N VAL A 109 10.67 -12.08 0.42
CA VAL A 109 10.28 -10.67 0.53
C VAL A 109 9.46 -10.45 1.80
N LYS A 110 8.55 -11.38 2.10
CA LYS A 110 7.75 -11.30 3.31
C LYS A 110 8.64 -11.23 4.55
N MET A 111 9.62 -12.12 4.65
CA MET A 111 10.50 -12.16 5.82
C MET A 111 11.30 -10.88 5.95
N GLN A 112 11.81 -10.36 4.84
CA GLN A 112 12.60 -9.13 4.85
C GLN A 112 11.75 -7.94 5.26
N MET A 113 10.55 -7.86 4.74
CA MET A 113 9.67 -6.72 4.98
C MET A 113 9.14 -6.70 6.41
N LYS A 114 8.82 -7.86 6.96
CA LYS A 114 8.30 -7.96 8.32
C LYS A 114 9.20 -7.35 9.36
N ARG A 115 10.52 -7.41 9.13
CA ARG A 115 11.49 -6.93 10.12
C ARG A 115 11.38 -5.45 10.39
N GLY A 116 10.89 -4.68 9.43
CA GLY A 116 10.85 -3.23 9.54
C GLY A 116 9.55 -2.67 10.10
N PHE A 117 8.55 -3.51 10.35
CA PHE A 117 7.23 -3.02 10.72
C PHE A 117 6.81 -3.42 12.13
N ASN A 118 6.00 -2.57 12.73
CA ASN A 118 5.35 -2.87 14.00
C ASN A 118 4.22 -3.88 13.74
N PRO A 119 4.30 -5.09 14.31
CA PRO A 119 3.27 -6.11 14.05
C PRO A 119 1.88 -5.74 14.56
N ALA A 120 1.78 -4.72 15.40
CA ALA A 120 0.46 -4.26 15.87
C ALA A 120 -0.30 -3.53 14.77
N THR A 121 0.41 -2.90 13.82
CA THR A 121 -0.22 -2.12 12.77
C THR A 121 -0.02 -2.71 11.37
N HIS A 122 1.05 -3.48 11.14
CA HIS A 122 1.39 -3.98 9.81
C HIS A 122 1.61 -5.47 9.82
N GLY A 123 0.93 -6.18 8.91
CA GLY A 123 1.16 -7.59 8.65
C GLY A 123 1.58 -7.78 7.21
N VAL A 124 2.47 -8.76 6.95
CA VAL A 124 2.93 -9.06 5.60
C VAL A 124 2.58 -10.50 5.29
N PHE A 125 2.00 -10.71 4.12
CA PHE A 125 1.42 -11.99 3.72
C PHE A 125 1.80 -12.31 2.29
N THR A 126 1.74 -13.59 1.94
CA THR A 126 1.88 -14.03 0.54
C THR A 126 0.53 -14.44 -0.04
N SER A 127 -0.53 -14.38 0.75
CA SER A 127 -1.87 -14.78 0.35
C SER A 127 -2.86 -13.67 0.67
N GLU A 128 -3.69 -13.32 -0.29
CA GLU A 128 -4.74 -12.32 -0.10
C GLU A 128 -5.73 -12.78 0.96
N THR A 129 -6.08 -14.06 0.95
CA THR A 129 -7.02 -14.61 1.93
C THR A 129 -6.48 -14.45 3.35
N ALA A 130 -5.20 -14.77 3.57
CA ALA A 130 -4.60 -14.61 4.89
C ALA A 130 -4.57 -13.15 5.33
N ALA A 131 -4.29 -12.26 4.40
CA ALA A 131 -4.27 -10.83 4.69
C ALA A 131 -5.65 -10.33 5.12
N GLU A 132 -6.68 -10.74 4.40
CA GLU A 132 -8.04 -10.33 4.69
C GLU A 132 -8.53 -10.89 6.03
N LEU A 133 -8.20 -12.15 6.31
CA LEU A 133 -8.56 -12.75 7.58
C LEU A 133 -7.93 -11.99 8.75
N TRP A 134 -6.68 -11.61 8.61
CA TRP A 134 -6.00 -10.86 9.66
C TRP A 134 -6.63 -9.49 9.88
N LEU A 135 -6.96 -8.79 8.81
CA LEU A 135 -7.63 -7.49 8.92
C LEU A 135 -8.99 -7.61 9.59
N ASN A 136 -9.77 -8.61 9.19
CA ASN A 136 -11.13 -8.78 9.69
C ASN A 136 -11.17 -9.30 11.12
N ALA A 137 -10.26 -10.18 11.47
CA ALA A 137 -10.20 -10.74 12.82
C ALA A 137 -9.94 -9.65 13.85
N TYR A 138 -8.97 -8.77 13.56
CA TYR A 138 -8.67 -7.68 14.47
C TYR A 138 -9.84 -6.72 14.61
N HIS A 139 -10.48 -6.42 13.49
CA HIS A 139 -11.62 -5.50 13.48
C HIS A 139 -12.74 -6.05 14.37
N ARG A 140 -12.97 -7.35 14.32
CA ARG A 140 -14.02 -7.95 15.14
C ARG A 140 -13.66 -8.04 16.61
N ALA A 141 -12.38 -8.09 16.91
CA ALA A 141 -11.93 -8.18 18.29
C ALA A 141 -12.11 -6.86 19.04
N CYS A 142 -12.26 -5.77 18.31
CA CYS A 142 -12.54 -4.48 18.91
C CYS A 142 -14.03 -4.31 19.08
#